data_34c7db49eb9966ec8ced603e08a08a8b
#
_entry.id   34c7db49eb9966ec8ced603e08a08a8b
#
_cell.length_a   1.000
_cell.length_b   1.000
_cell.length_c   1.000
_cell.angle_alpha   90.00
_cell.angle_beta   90.00
_cell.angle_gamma   90.00
#
_symmetry.space_group_name_H-M   'P 1'
#
loop_
_entity.id
_entity.type
_entity.pdbx_description
1 polymer ?
#
loop_
_entity_poly.entity_id
_entity_poly.type
_entity_poly.pdbx_seq_one_letter_code
_entity_poly.pdbx_strand_id
1 'polypeptide(L)'
;MDFKPQINLLKGFSDFNFGQTIAEAESIFGKPEESQVLDDDILETSCTVLHYWDLGFSLFFDNKNFKKFSSVEVDCEDTVLYGEKVFSLKEQQVIELMKVNGYTLTDTEQQEWGEKRLGFDEAGLDCYFENGKLSSINFGVIDDINSYQFLPN
;
A
#
# COMPACT_ATOMS: atom_id res chain seq x y z
N MET A 1 -8.10 13.54 -17.23
CA MET A 1 -8.33 12.11 -17.01
C MET A 1 -8.54 11.83 -15.53
N ASP A 2 -9.66 11.26 -15.21
CA ASP A 2 -10.01 11.04 -13.82
C ASP A 2 -9.41 9.73 -13.31
N PHE A 3 -8.21 9.83 -12.77
CA PHE A 3 -7.59 8.68 -12.13
C PHE A 3 -8.21 8.50 -10.75
N LYS A 4 -8.75 7.31 -10.50
CA LYS A 4 -9.31 6.97 -9.20
C LYS A 4 -8.54 5.79 -8.62
N PRO A 5 -7.66 6.04 -7.65
CA PRO A 5 -6.90 4.94 -7.06
C PRO A 5 -7.81 3.98 -6.32
N GLN A 6 -7.62 2.71 -6.58
CA GLN A 6 -8.38 1.66 -5.91
C GLN A 6 -7.46 0.66 -5.26
N ILE A 7 -7.69 0.40 -3.98
CA ILE A 7 -6.94 -0.60 -3.23
C ILE A 7 -7.60 -1.95 -3.45
N ASN A 8 -6.83 -2.90 -4.00
CA ASN A 8 -7.27 -4.28 -4.16
C ASN A 8 -6.38 -5.13 -3.27
N LEU A 9 -6.82 -5.34 -2.02
CA LEU A 9 -5.99 -6.00 -1.01
C LEU A 9 -5.48 -7.35 -1.49
N LEU A 10 -4.20 -7.59 -1.29
CA LEU A 10 -3.47 -8.81 -1.66
C LEU A 10 -3.40 -9.05 -3.17
N LYS A 11 -3.88 -8.11 -3.99
CA LYS A 11 -3.85 -8.23 -5.45
C LYS A 11 -3.08 -7.11 -6.14
N GLY A 12 -3.30 -5.87 -5.74
CA GLY A 12 -2.63 -4.76 -6.39
C GLY A 12 -3.33 -3.43 -6.16
N PHE A 13 -3.06 -2.51 -7.08
CA PHE A 13 -3.50 -1.12 -6.98
C PHE A 13 -4.05 -0.68 -8.34
N SER A 14 -5.34 -0.36 -8.39
CA SER A 14 -6.03 -0.07 -9.64
C SER A 14 -5.83 -1.22 -10.63
N ASP A 15 -5.34 -0.95 -11.83
CA ASP A 15 -5.11 -2.01 -12.84
C ASP A 15 -3.73 -2.65 -12.74
N PHE A 16 -2.95 -2.29 -11.72
CA PHE A 16 -1.58 -2.77 -11.57
C PHE A 16 -1.51 -3.82 -10.48
N ASN A 17 -1.16 -5.05 -10.84
CA ASN A 17 -1.15 -6.18 -9.92
C ASN A 17 0.22 -6.44 -9.32
N PHE A 18 0.23 -6.89 -8.06
CA PHE A 18 1.48 -7.31 -7.42
C PHE A 18 2.15 -8.39 -8.30
N GLY A 19 3.47 -8.30 -8.40
CA GLY A 19 4.24 -9.18 -9.26
C GLY A 19 4.57 -8.60 -10.63
N GLN A 20 3.92 -7.53 -11.03
CA GLN A 20 4.22 -6.89 -12.32
C GLN A 20 5.48 -6.05 -12.23
N THR A 21 5.97 -5.62 -13.38
CA THR A 21 7.28 -4.97 -13.52
C THR A 21 7.21 -3.45 -13.53
N ILE A 22 8.37 -2.80 -13.37
CA ILE A 22 8.48 -1.34 -13.45
C ILE A 22 8.02 -0.85 -14.83
N ALA A 23 8.43 -1.55 -15.91
CA ALA A 23 8.02 -1.16 -17.26
C ALA A 23 6.50 -1.18 -17.40
N GLU A 24 5.85 -2.18 -16.80
CA GLU A 24 4.39 -2.26 -16.84
C GLU A 24 3.74 -1.13 -16.03
N ALA A 25 4.34 -0.74 -14.91
CA ALA A 25 3.85 0.39 -14.13
C ALA A 25 3.92 1.68 -14.94
N GLU A 26 5.04 1.91 -15.62
CA GLU A 26 5.20 3.11 -16.43
C GLU A 26 4.24 3.13 -17.61
N SER A 27 3.88 1.95 -18.11
CA SER A 27 2.90 1.83 -19.18
C SER A 27 1.50 2.25 -18.72
N ILE A 28 1.17 2.00 -17.45
CA ILE A 28 -0.14 2.32 -16.89
C ILE A 28 -0.19 3.76 -16.36
N PHE A 29 0.82 4.16 -15.58
CA PHE A 29 0.81 5.43 -14.85
C PHE A 29 1.69 6.53 -15.46
N GLY A 30 2.49 6.19 -16.47
CA GLY A 30 3.47 7.12 -17.01
C GLY A 30 4.76 7.09 -16.21
N LYS A 31 5.67 8.02 -16.51
CA LYS A 31 6.92 8.10 -15.79
C LYS A 31 6.73 8.73 -14.41
N PRO A 32 7.38 8.18 -13.37
CA PRO A 32 7.29 8.78 -12.03
C PRO A 32 8.05 10.11 -11.98
N GLU A 33 7.68 10.97 -11.02
CA GLU A 33 8.41 12.21 -10.80
C GLU A 33 9.80 11.93 -10.25
N GLU A 34 9.95 10.84 -9.49
CA GLU A 34 11.25 10.44 -8.96
C GLU A 34 11.30 8.93 -8.78
N SER A 35 12.51 8.39 -8.90
CA SER A 35 12.78 6.97 -8.64
C SER A 35 13.95 6.90 -7.67
N GLN A 36 13.87 6.04 -6.68
CA GLN A 36 14.98 5.86 -5.72
C GLN A 36 15.10 4.40 -5.31
N VAL A 37 16.31 4.04 -4.86
CA VAL A 37 16.56 2.70 -4.33
C VAL A 37 16.77 2.82 -2.83
N LEU A 38 16.07 1.99 -2.08
CA LEU A 38 16.17 1.94 -0.62
C LEU A 38 16.76 0.60 -0.23
N ASP A 39 17.95 0.64 0.37
CA ASP A 39 18.63 -0.57 0.84
C ASP A 39 18.67 -0.57 2.37
N ASP A 40 18.39 -1.70 2.97
CA ASP A 40 18.50 -1.89 4.42
C ASP A 40 19.39 -3.09 4.68
N ASP A 41 20.63 -2.82 5.13
CA ASP A 41 21.63 -3.86 5.35
C ASP A 41 21.28 -4.76 6.55
N ILE A 42 20.59 -4.21 7.53
CA ILE A 42 20.21 -4.98 8.73
C ILE A 42 19.11 -5.97 8.40
N LEU A 43 18.08 -5.52 7.67
CA LEU A 43 16.98 -6.39 7.27
C LEU A 43 17.27 -7.14 5.97
N GLU A 44 18.41 -6.84 5.34
CA GLU A 44 18.79 -7.42 4.05
C GLU A 44 17.72 -7.24 2.99
N THR A 45 17.09 -6.06 2.97
CA THR A 45 16.07 -5.71 1.99
C THR A 45 16.58 -4.67 1.03
N SER A 46 16.03 -4.66 -0.17
CA SER A 46 16.31 -3.64 -1.17
C SER A 46 15.05 -3.46 -2.02
N CYS A 47 14.64 -2.22 -2.20
CA CYS A 47 13.50 -1.95 -3.06
C CYS A 47 13.74 -0.73 -3.92
N THR A 48 13.12 -0.72 -5.10
CA THR A 48 13.07 0.44 -5.98
C THR A 48 11.70 1.07 -5.77
N VAL A 49 11.69 2.38 -5.56
CA VAL A 49 10.45 3.12 -5.32
C VAL A 49 10.21 4.09 -6.47
N LEU A 50 9.01 4.04 -7.04
CA LEU A 50 8.58 5.00 -8.04
C LEU A 50 7.59 5.95 -7.38
N HIS A 51 7.93 7.22 -7.32
CA HIS A 51 7.09 8.24 -6.70
C HIS A 51 6.23 8.94 -7.74
N TYR A 52 4.92 8.86 -7.54
CA TYR A 52 3.93 9.55 -8.35
C TYR A 52 3.23 10.57 -7.43
N TRP A 53 3.97 11.59 -7.01
CA TRP A 53 3.50 12.55 -6.00
C TRP A 53 2.25 13.31 -6.44
N ASP A 54 2.17 13.69 -7.72
CA ASP A 54 1.01 14.40 -8.22
C ASP A 54 -0.26 13.54 -8.19
N LEU A 55 -0.09 12.22 -8.30
CA LEU A 55 -1.21 11.29 -8.25
C LEU A 55 -1.47 10.78 -6.83
N GLY A 56 -0.57 11.03 -5.90
CA GLY A 56 -0.75 10.69 -4.49
C GLY A 56 -0.40 9.27 -4.11
N PHE A 57 0.62 8.66 -4.75
CA PHE A 57 1.06 7.33 -4.35
C PHE A 57 2.51 7.07 -4.74
N SER A 58 3.08 6.05 -4.11
CA SER A 58 4.40 5.53 -4.43
C SER A 58 4.33 4.01 -4.53
N LEU A 59 5.00 3.47 -5.53
CA LEU A 59 5.01 2.04 -5.79
C LEU A 59 6.37 1.45 -5.42
N PHE A 60 6.35 0.33 -4.70
CA PHE A 60 7.56 -0.33 -4.21
C PHE A 60 7.77 -1.65 -4.94
N PHE A 61 8.98 -1.84 -5.44
CA PHE A 61 9.38 -3.03 -6.20
C PHE A 61 10.51 -3.74 -5.45
N ASP A 62 10.34 -5.02 -5.17
CA ASP A 62 11.31 -5.80 -4.40
C ASP A 62 12.50 -6.19 -5.28
N ASN A 63 13.66 -5.55 -5.05
CA ASN A 63 14.87 -5.82 -5.83
C ASN A 63 15.41 -7.22 -5.60
N LYS A 64 15.13 -7.82 -4.44
CA LYS A 64 15.54 -9.18 -4.12
C LYS A 64 14.64 -10.23 -4.76
N ASN A 65 13.57 -9.78 -5.42
CA ASN A 65 12.59 -10.64 -6.05
C ASN A 65 12.31 -10.14 -7.47
N PHE A 66 13.36 -9.99 -8.26
CA PHE A 66 13.29 -9.62 -9.67
C PHE A 66 12.60 -8.28 -9.93
N LYS A 67 12.69 -7.35 -8.99
CA LYS A 67 12.05 -6.02 -9.08
C LYS A 67 10.56 -6.13 -9.34
N LYS A 68 9.90 -7.03 -8.63
CA LYS A 68 8.46 -7.21 -8.75
C LYS A 68 7.70 -6.27 -7.81
N PHE A 69 6.58 -5.75 -8.30
CA PHE A 69 5.72 -4.86 -7.52
C PHE A 69 5.25 -5.57 -6.27
N SER A 70 5.47 -4.99 -5.09
CA SER A 70 5.21 -5.65 -3.80
C SER A 70 4.37 -4.83 -2.83
N SER A 71 4.40 -3.51 -2.90
CA SER A 71 3.63 -2.69 -1.97
C SER A 71 3.41 -1.29 -2.49
N VAL A 72 2.48 -0.59 -1.85
CA VAL A 72 2.06 0.76 -2.23
C VAL A 72 1.92 1.60 -0.97
N GLU A 73 2.34 2.86 -1.06
CA GLU A 73 1.97 3.87 -0.09
C GLU A 73 1.08 4.88 -0.81
N VAL A 74 -0.11 5.14 -0.30
CA VAL A 74 -1.07 6.02 -0.96
C VAL A 74 -1.62 7.05 0.03
N ASP A 75 -1.70 8.32 -0.41
CA ASP A 75 -2.33 9.38 0.37
C ASP A 75 -3.32 10.20 -0.47
N CYS A 76 -3.66 9.73 -1.65
CA CYS A 76 -4.66 10.39 -2.49
C CYS A 76 -6.04 10.28 -1.86
N GLU A 77 -6.69 11.41 -1.63
CA GLU A 77 -7.98 11.45 -0.95
C GLU A 77 -9.11 10.76 -1.71
N ASP A 78 -8.95 10.57 -3.01
CA ASP A 78 -9.94 9.87 -3.83
C ASP A 78 -9.81 8.36 -3.80
N THR A 79 -8.87 7.84 -3.01
CA THR A 79 -8.62 6.39 -2.92
C THR A 79 -9.85 5.64 -2.43
N VAL A 80 -10.16 4.54 -3.12
CA VAL A 80 -11.32 3.70 -2.81
C VAL A 80 -10.87 2.37 -2.24
N LEU A 81 -11.52 1.95 -1.17
CA LEU A 81 -11.34 0.63 -0.56
C LEU A 81 -12.72 0.03 -0.34
N TYR A 82 -12.98 -1.12 -0.93
CA TYR A 82 -14.29 -1.78 -0.86
C TYR A 82 -15.45 -0.84 -1.23
N GLY A 83 -15.25 -0.02 -2.27
CA GLY A 83 -16.28 0.89 -2.74
C GLY A 83 -16.45 2.18 -1.95
N GLU A 84 -15.66 2.38 -0.89
CA GLU A 84 -15.76 3.55 -0.03
C GLU A 84 -14.56 4.47 -0.20
N LYS A 85 -14.77 5.78 -0.13
CA LYS A 85 -13.66 6.74 -0.11
C LYS A 85 -13.01 6.67 1.26
N VAL A 86 -11.97 5.84 1.36
CA VAL A 86 -11.41 5.44 2.64
C VAL A 86 -10.83 6.61 3.44
N PHE A 87 -10.28 7.64 2.77
CA PHE A 87 -9.70 8.79 3.48
C PHE A 87 -10.75 9.71 4.10
N SER A 88 -12.03 9.50 3.81
CA SER A 88 -13.12 10.24 4.45
C SER A 88 -13.62 9.54 5.72
N LEU A 89 -13.13 8.34 6.00
CA LEU A 89 -13.61 7.54 7.11
C LEU A 89 -12.83 7.83 8.39
N LYS A 90 -13.54 7.71 9.52
CA LYS A 90 -12.90 7.78 10.82
C LYS A 90 -12.34 6.42 11.20
N GLU A 91 -11.48 6.40 12.22
CA GLU A 91 -10.81 5.19 12.65
C GLU A 91 -11.80 4.03 12.85
N GLN A 92 -12.86 4.25 13.59
CA GLN A 92 -13.84 3.19 13.88
C GLN A 92 -14.54 2.72 12.62
N GLN A 93 -14.76 3.62 11.67
CA GLN A 93 -15.40 3.27 10.40
C GLN A 93 -14.49 2.40 9.54
N VAL A 94 -13.18 2.65 9.56
CA VAL A 94 -12.21 1.82 8.85
C VAL A 94 -12.18 0.41 9.46
N ILE A 95 -12.16 0.33 10.79
CA ILE A 95 -12.17 -0.96 11.49
C ILE A 95 -13.41 -1.76 11.10
N GLU A 96 -14.57 -1.10 11.07
CA GLU A 96 -15.82 -1.77 10.72
C GLU A 96 -15.85 -2.18 9.25
N LEU A 97 -15.36 -1.33 8.35
CA LEU A 97 -15.28 -1.66 6.92
C LEU A 97 -14.46 -2.91 6.70
N MET A 98 -13.31 -3.01 7.35
CA MET A 98 -12.45 -4.18 7.23
C MET A 98 -13.12 -5.42 7.82
N LYS A 99 -13.78 -5.25 8.96
CA LYS A 99 -14.43 -6.36 9.65
C LYS A 99 -15.55 -6.99 8.79
N VAL A 100 -16.40 -6.16 8.16
CA VAL A 100 -17.47 -6.68 7.33
C VAL A 100 -16.94 -7.38 6.08
N ASN A 101 -15.69 -7.12 5.72
CA ASN A 101 -15.04 -7.76 4.60
C ASN A 101 -14.12 -8.91 5.02
N GLY A 102 -14.19 -9.33 6.27
CA GLY A 102 -13.51 -10.52 6.75
C GLY A 102 -12.16 -10.32 7.40
N TYR A 103 -11.77 -9.07 7.67
CA TYR A 103 -10.47 -8.77 8.26
C TYR A 103 -10.62 -8.04 9.59
N THR A 104 -10.06 -8.61 10.64
CA THR A 104 -10.08 -7.98 11.95
C THR A 104 -8.79 -7.21 12.18
N LEU A 105 -8.89 -6.17 13.01
CA LEU A 105 -7.73 -5.40 13.46
C LEU A 105 -6.80 -6.31 14.24
N THR A 106 -5.53 -6.37 13.85
CA THR A 106 -4.55 -7.27 14.49
C THR A 106 -3.51 -6.54 15.32
N ASP A 107 -3.28 -5.26 15.05
CA ASP A 107 -2.25 -4.50 15.77
C ASP A 107 -2.57 -3.01 15.75
N THR A 108 -2.17 -2.31 16.80
CA THR A 108 -2.28 -0.86 16.87
C THR A 108 -1.00 -0.30 17.49
N GLU A 109 -0.61 0.90 17.05
CA GLU A 109 0.55 1.59 17.59
C GLU A 109 0.23 3.07 17.68
N GLN A 110 0.32 3.62 18.90
CA GLN A 110 0.04 5.01 19.16
C GLN A 110 1.34 5.74 19.49
N GLN A 111 1.62 6.81 18.73
CA GLN A 111 2.81 7.63 18.95
C GLN A 111 2.44 8.85 19.79
N GLU A 112 3.44 9.36 20.53
CA GLU A 112 3.24 10.51 21.39
C GLU A 112 2.86 11.78 20.63
N TRP A 113 3.32 11.90 19.38
CA TRP A 113 3.04 13.09 18.57
C TRP A 113 1.69 13.03 17.85
N GLY A 114 0.82 12.08 18.20
CA GLY A 114 -0.54 12.03 17.68
C GLY A 114 -0.76 11.10 16.50
N GLU A 115 0.29 10.41 16.02
CA GLU A 115 0.13 9.43 14.96
C GLU A 115 -0.30 8.09 15.54
N LYS A 116 -1.24 7.44 14.86
CA LYS A 116 -1.70 6.12 15.26
C LYS A 116 -1.77 5.22 14.02
N ARG A 117 -1.20 4.02 14.15
CA ARG A 117 -1.25 3.02 13.09
C ARG A 117 -2.25 1.93 13.46
N LEU A 118 -3.10 1.57 12.52
CA LEU A 118 -3.96 0.39 12.61
C LEU A 118 -3.43 -0.65 11.63
N GLY A 119 -3.11 -1.83 12.13
CA GLY A 119 -2.59 -2.92 11.32
C GLY A 119 -3.61 -4.03 11.13
N PHE A 120 -3.77 -4.45 9.88
CA PHE A 120 -4.61 -5.58 9.50
C PHE A 120 -3.68 -6.58 8.80
N ASP A 121 -2.97 -7.37 9.61
CA ASP A 121 -1.87 -8.22 9.11
C ASP A 121 -2.30 -9.21 8.05
N GLU A 122 -3.48 -9.79 8.19
CA GLU A 122 -3.96 -10.77 7.21
C GLU A 122 -4.32 -10.14 5.87
N ALA A 123 -4.55 -8.84 5.85
CA ALA A 123 -4.85 -8.11 4.62
C ALA A 123 -3.61 -7.42 4.04
N GLY A 124 -2.48 -7.45 4.76
CA GLY A 124 -1.28 -6.72 4.36
C GLY A 124 -1.49 -5.22 4.35
N LEU A 125 -2.29 -4.69 5.28
CA LEU A 125 -2.73 -3.30 5.27
C LEU A 125 -2.36 -2.59 6.56
N ASP A 126 -1.78 -1.38 6.44
CA ASP A 126 -1.54 -0.48 7.55
C ASP A 126 -2.16 0.87 7.24
N CYS A 127 -2.94 1.38 8.17
CA CYS A 127 -3.57 2.69 8.05
C CYS A 127 -2.98 3.62 9.09
N TYR A 128 -2.52 4.81 8.66
CA TYR A 128 -1.88 5.79 9.53
C TYR A 128 -2.80 6.98 9.72
N PHE A 129 -3.17 7.23 10.97
CA PHE A 129 -4.02 8.36 11.35
C PHE A 129 -3.19 9.42 12.07
N GLU A 130 -3.45 10.68 11.76
CA GLU A 130 -2.86 11.81 12.47
C GLU A 130 -3.99 12.63 13.05
N ASN A 131 -4.02 12.71 14.40
CA ASN A 131 -5.06 13.47 15.12
C ASN A 131 -6.47 13.06 14.69
N GLY A 132 -6.68 11.75 14.52
CA GLY A 132 -7.99 11.21 14.19
C GLY A 132 -8.33 11.20 12.72
N LYS A 133 -7.46 11.74 11.85
CA LYS A 133 -7.70 11.77 10.41
C LYS A 133 -6.75 10.83 9.70
N LEU A 134 -7.28 10.00 8.81
CA LEU A 134 -6.46 9.09 8.01
C LEU A 134 -5.55 9.91 7.10
N SER A 135 -4.23 9.73 7.24
CA SER A 135 -3.24 10.51 6.50
C SER A 135 -2.58 9.71 5.38
N SER A 136 -2.34 8.41 5.59
CA SER A 136 -1.73 7.56 4.56
C SER A 136 -2.07 6.11 4.80
N ILE A 137 -1.92 5.31 3.75
CA ILE A 137 -2.15 3.87 3.81
C ILE A 137 -0.97 3.17 3.13
N ASN A 138 -0.45 2.13 3.78
CA ASN A 138 0.50 1.21 3.17
C ASN A 138 -0.18 -0.14 3.03
N PHE A 139 -0.06 -0.75 1.85
CA PHE A 139 -0.56 -2.10 1.69
C PHE A 139 0.30 -2.85 0.69
N GLY A 140 0.33 -4.18 0.82
CA GLY A 140 1.18 -4.98 -0.04
C GLY A 140 0.95 -6.46 0.16
N VAL A 141 1.88 -7.23 -0.38
CA VAL A 141 1.88 -8.68 -0.19
C VAL A 141 2.27 -8.99 1.26
N ILE A 142 1.82 -10.12 1.75
CA ILE A 142 2.17 -10.54 3.10
C ILE A 142 3.65 -10.95 3.09
N ASP A 143 4.43 -10.32 3.96
CA ASP A 143 5.87 -10.53 4.01
C ASP A 143 6.20 -11.66 4.99
N ASP A 144 6.04 -12.89 4.52
CA ASP A 144 6.39 -14.06 5.29
C ASP A 144 7.02 -15.08 4.35
N ILE A 145 7.30 -16.29 4.86
CA ILE A 145 7.91 -17.32 4.05
C ILE A 145 7.06 -17.70 2.84
N ASN A 146 5.77 -17.44 2.92
CA ASN A 146 4.83 -17.76 1.86
C ASN A 146 4.64 -16.60 0.87
N SER A 147 5.25 -15.46 1.14
CA SER A 147 5.10 -14.28 0.28
C SER A 147 5.50 -14.53 -1.16
N TYR A 148 6.42 -15.45 -1.37
CA TYR A 148 6.88 -15.77 -2.72
C TYR A 148 5.85 -16.52 -3.54
N GLN A 149 4.79 -16.99 -2.92
CA GLN A 149 3.73 -17.71 -3.62
C GLN A 149 2.90 -16.78 -4.50
N PHE A 150 2.96 -15.49 -4.27
CA PHE A 150 2.27 -14.53 -5.14
C PHE A 150 2.95 -14.37 -6.49
N LEU A 151 4.18 -14.87 -6.61
CA LEU A 151 4.93 -14.76 -7.86
C LEU A 151 4.21 -15.53 -8.96
N PRO A 152 4.20 -15.00 -10.18
CA PRO A 152 3.60 -15.72 -11.30
C PRO A 152 4.29 -17.05 -11.45
N ASN A 153 3.51 -18.05 -11.55
CA ASN A 153 4.01 -19.39 -11.79
C ASN A 153 4.08 -19.62 -13.28
#